data_ed5a0543863c9506f0d819baf5bd937b
#
_entry.id   ed5a0543863c9506f0d819baf5bd937b
#
_cell.length_a   1.000
_cell.length_b   1.000
_cell.length_c   1.000
_cell.angle_alpha   90.00
_cell.angle_beta   90.00
_cell.angle_gamma   90.00
#
_symmetry.space_group_name_H-M   'P 1'
#
loop_
_entity.id
_entity.type
_entity.pdbx_description
1 polymer ?
#
loop_
_entity_poly.entity_id
_entity_poly.type
_entity_poly.pdbx_seq_one_letter_code
_entity_poly.pdbx_strand_id
1 'polypeptide(L)'
;MVKAKYEQGTVSEYDKIRADVQVRSLKPSVVSARNGVNLARLQLQVLMGMDTDVAIAADGNLKDYEMVMFRRQMESNQLNLNNNSDLKQLDLNADLLKKTLAVQRTNFMPTLAASFNYSYTSLNNDFKMSHYKWFPYSTVGLSLSIPLFKASNFTKVKQTKIQMQQLAENRTNVQRQLTMQATSYLDNMAASTEQVVSNKEGIVQAEKGRLIAQKRYEVGKGTI
;
A
#
# COMPACT_ATOMS: atom_id res chain seq x y z
N MET A 1 5.91 46.66 9.79
CA MET A 1 5.28 47.58 10.77
C MET A 1 6.22 47.84 11.96
N VAL A 2 6.59 46.84 12.79
CA VAL A 2 7.47 47.02 13.97
C VAL A 2 8.83 47.59 13.57
N LYS A 3 9.48 47.03 12.53
CA LYS A 3 10.78 47.49 12.03
C LYS A 3 10.74 48.96 11.60
N ALA A 4 9.72 49.40 10.86
CA ALA A 4 9.56 50.77 10.42
C ALA A 4 9.35 51.75 11.62
N LYS A 5 8.58 51.33 12.63
CA LYS A 5 8.40 52.13 13.86
C LYS A 5 9.68 52.23 14.70
N TYR A 6 10.52 51.19 14.70
CA TYR A 6 11.84 51.22 15.34
C TYR A 6 12.76 52.23 14.64
N GLU A 7 12.80 52.23 13.31
CA GLU A 7 13.57 53.15 12.50
C GLU A 7 13.12 54.63 12.72
N GLN A 8 11.84 54.82 13.10
CA GLN A 8 11.28 56.13 13.48
C GLN A 8 11.46 56.45 14.98
N GLY A 9 12.12 55.60 15.76
CA GLY A 9 12.38 55.80 17.19
C GLY A 9 11.14 55.67 18.08
N THR A 10 10.00 55.15 17.57
CA THR A 10 8.72 55.07 18.30
C THR A 10 8.52 53.74 19.00
N VAL A 11 9.41 52.77 18.86
CA VAL A 11 9.33 51.44 19.44
C VAL A 11 10.72 51.03 19.96
N SER A 12 10.74 50.26 21.06
CA SER A 12 11.97 49.79 21.69
C SER A 12 12.70 48.74 20.84
N GLU A 13 14.00 48.62 21.01
CA GLU A 13 14.81 47.57 20.40
C GLU A 13 14.35 46.16 20.88
N TYR A 14 13.89 46.07 22.11
CA TYR A 14 13.32 44.82 22.67
C TYR A 14 12.11 44.34 21.85
N ASP A 15 11.17 45.23 21.50
CA ASP A 15 9.97 44.88 20.71
C ASP A 15 10.34 44.42 19.31
N LYS A 16 11.36 45.03 18.70
CA LYS A 16 11.91 44.61 17.41
C LYS A 16 12.52 43.21 17.48
N ILE A 17 13.38 42.94 18.49
CA ILE A 17 14.00 41.62 18.69
C ILE A 17 12.93 40.57 18.93
N ARG A 18 11.94 40.86 19.76
CA ARG A 18 10.83 39.95 20.04
C ARG A 18 10.05 39.58 18.78
N ALA A 19 9.71 40.56 17.94
CA ALA A 19 9.03 40.35 16.67
C ALA A 19 9.90 39.50 15.70
N ASP A 20 11.19 39.79 15.61
CA ASP A 20 12.14 39.03 14.78
C ASP A 20 12.27 37.55 15.25
N VAL A 21 12.35 37.33 16.55
CA VAL A 21 12.36 35.97 17.13
C VAL A 21 11.08 35.23 16.79
N GLN A 22 9.91 35.88 16.89
CA GLN A 22 8.62 35.28 16.55
C GLN A 22 8.55 34.86 15.07
N VAL A 23 9.01 35.73 14.15
CA VAL A 23 9.08 35.39 12.72
C VAL A 23 10.05 34.25 12.45
N ARG A 24 11.21 34.25 13.12
CA ARG A 24 12.21 33.16 12.95
C ARG A 24 11.70 31.84 13.48
N SER A 25 10.94 31.81 14.58
CA SER A 25 10.38 30.58 15.17
C SER A 25 9.33 29.91 14.27
N LEU A 26 8.68 30.67 13.37
CA LEU A 26 7.71 30.12 12.43
C LEU A 26 8.36 29.49 11.17
N LYS A 27 9.60 29.85 10.84
CA LYS A 27 10.27 29.34 9.62
C LYS A 27 10.36 27.81 9.56
N PRO A 28 10.76 27.11 10.64
CA PRO A 28 10.80 25.64 10.62
C PRO A 28 9.42 25.02 10.33
N SER A 29 8.36 25.58 10.88
CA SER A 29 6.99 25.13 10.65
C SER A 29 6.57 25.26 9.19
N VAL A 30 6.94 26.37 8.53
CA VAL A 30 6.68 26.57 7.10
C VAL A 30 7.46 25.57 6.24
N VAL A 31 8.74 25.31 6.58
CA VAL A 31 9.55 24.31 5.87
C VAL A 31 8.95 22.92 6.04
N SER A 32 8.56 22.57 7.26
CA SER A 32 7.92 21.28 7.55
C SER A 32 6.61 21.10 6.77
N ALA A 33 5.77 22.14 6.72
CA ALA A 33 4.54 22.11 5.94
C ALA A 33 4.78 21.94 4.44
N ARG A 34 5.80 22.61 3.87
CA ARG A 34 6.19 22.41 2.46
C ARG A 34 6.67 20.99 2.18
N ASN A 35 7.49 20.45 3.08
CA ASN A 35 7.94 19.06 2.97
C ASN A 35 6.76 18.06 3.04
N GLY A 36 5.78 18.33 3.90
CA GLY A 36 4.54 17.55 3.98
C GLY A 36 3.76 17.56 2.66
N VAL A 37 3.63 18.72 2.01
CA VAL A 37 2.98 18.81 0.69
C VAL A 37 3.75 18.03 -0.37
N ASN A 38 5.07 18.14 -0.39
CA ASN A 38 5.88 17.39 -1.36
C ASN A 38 5.77 15.88 -1.14
N LEU A 39 5.81 15.43 0.11
CA LEU A 39 5.63 14.01 0.44
C LEU A 39 4.24 13.50 0.03
N ALA A 40 3.18 14.27 0.28
CA ALA A 40 1.84 13.91 -0.14
C ALA A 40 1.70 13.79 -1.66
N ARG A 41 2.38 14.67 -2.42
CA ARG A 41 2.45 14.56 -3.89
C ARG A 41 3.14 13.28 -4.34
N LEU A 42 4.30 12.96 -3.76
CA LEU A 42 5.03 11.73 -4.05
C LEU A 42 4.19 10.48 -3.72
N GLN A 43 3.49 10.48 -2.59
CA GLN A 43 2.58 9.39 -2.24
C GLN A 43 1.45 9.22 -3.26
N LEU A 44 0.89 10.35 -3.74
CA LEU A 44 -0.15 10.31 -4.77
C LEU A 44 0.39 9.75 -6.09
N GLN A 45 1.61 10.13 -6.51
CA GLN A 45 2.27 9.58 -7.70
C GLN A 45 2.44 8.07 -7.60
N VAL A 46 2.94 7.58 -6.47
CA VAL A 46 3.10 6.13 -6.21
C VAL A 46 1.75 5.41 -6.28
N LEU A 47 0.69 5.97 -5.69
CA LEU A 47 -0.66 5.39 -5.74
C LEU A 47 -1.24 5.34 -7.16
N MET A 48 -0.89 6.32 -8.01
CA MET A 48 -1.29 6.34 -9.42
C MET A 48 -0.40 5.48 -10.32
N GLY A 49 0.64 4.85 -9.77
CA GLY A 49 1.61 4.06 -10.55
C GLY A 49 2.49 4.91 -11.48
N MET A 50 2.69 6.19 -11.14
CA MET A 50 3.53 7.12 -11.90
C MET A 50 4.96 7.14 -11.34
N ASP A 51 5.93 7.43 -12.20
CA ASP A 51 7.30 7.68 -11.75
C ASP A 51 7.38 8.97 -10.93
N THR A 52 8.25 8.98 -9.91
CA THR A 52 8.35 10.09 -8.94
C THR A 52 8.99 11.36 -9.49
N ASP A 53 9.57 11.30 -10.68
CA ASP A 53 10.17 12.43 -11.43
C ASP A 53 9.17 13.20 -12.30
N VAL A 54 7.95 12.67 -12.48
CA VAL A 54 6.87 13.36 -13.19
C VAL A 54 6.25 14.43 -12.27
N ALA A 55 6.35 15.70 -12.64
CA ALA A 55 5.73 16.77 -11.85
C ALA A 55 4.20 16.71 -11.95
N ILE A 56 3.52 16.53 -10.82
CA ILE A 56 2.06 16.64 -10.73
C ILE A 56 1.66 17.93 -9.99
N ALA A 57 0.60 18.57 -10.46
CA ALA A 57 -0.05 19.68 -9.78
C ALA A 57 -1.47 19.27 -9.40
N ALA A 58 -1.85 19.50 -8.15
CA ALA A 58 -3.23 19.39 -7.74
C ALA A 58 -3.97 20.66 -8.16
N ASP A 59 -5.02 20.52 -8.97
CA ASP A 59 -5.90 21.61 -9.36
C ASP A 59 -7.18 21.57 -8.52
N GLY A 60 -7.69 22.75 -8.14
CA GLY A 60 -8.89 22.91 -7.33
C GLY A 60 -8.64 23.43 -5.91
N ASN A 61 -9.71 23.87 -5.29
CA ASN A 61 -9.73 24.36 -3.90
C ASN A 61 -10.39 23.33 -2.98
N LEU A 62 -9.85 23.15 -1.76
CA LEU A 62 -10.46 22.31 -0.74
C LEU A 62 -11.93 22.66 -0.46
N LYS A 63 -12.33 23.94 -0.65
CA LYS A 63 -13.70 24.41 -0.47
C LYS A 63 -14.69 23.73 -1.43
N ASP A 64 -14.24 23.39 -2.64
CA ASP A 64 -15.08 22.77 -3.66
C ASP A 64 -15.45 21.31 -3.29
N TYR A 65 -14.61 20.67 -2.49
CA TYR A 65 -14.79 19.28 -2.03
C TYR A 65 -15.47 19.16 -0.66
N GLU A 66 -15.64 20.27 0.06
CA GLU A 66 -16.17 20.27 1.42
C GLU A 66 -17.57 19.62 1.49
N MET A 67 -18.49 20.01 0.58
CA MET A 67 -19.83 19.43 0.52
C MET A 67 -19.83 17.94 0.18
N VAL A 68 -18.90 17.49 -0.65
CA VAL A 68 -18.76 16.08 -1.06
C VAL A 68 -18.26 15.23 0.12
N MET A 69 -17.33 15.76 0.92
CA MET A 69 -16.82 15.08 2.11
C MET A 69 -17.92 14.85 3.15
N PHE A 70 -18.73 15.88 3.45
CA PHE A 70 -19.85 15.78 4.38
C PHE A 70 -20.93 14.79 3.92
N ARG A 71 -21.22 14.75 2.61
CA ARG A 71 -22.24 13.83 2.05
C ARG A 71 -21.78 12.38 2.10
N ARG A 72 -20.52 12.07 1.77
CA ARG A 72 -19.97 10.71 1.84
C ARG A 72 -19.96 10.14 3.26
N GLN A 73 -19.78 10.96 4.28
CA GLN A 73 -19.81 10.53 5.68
C GLN A 73 -21.18 9.99 6.09
N MET A 74 -22.27 10.51 5.51
CA MET A 74 -23.63 10.04 5.78
C MET A 74 -23.99 8.74 5.04
N GLU A 75 -23.41 8.47 3.87
CA GLU A 75 -23.70 7.30 3.03
C GLU A 75 -22.84 6.06 3.35
N SER A 76 -21.81 6.18 4.14
CA SER A 76 -20.74 5.18 4.28
C SER A 76 -21.01 4.10 5.34
N ASN A 77 -22.24 3.79 5.67
CA ASN A 77 -22.55 2.78 6.71
C ASN A 77 -22.35 1.31 6.29
N GLN A 78 -21.89 1.01 5.07
CA GLN A 78 -21.59 -0.35 4.63
C GLN A 78 -20.17 -0.43 4.05
N LEU A 79 -19.26 -0.97 4.86
CA LEU A 79 -17.90 -1.34 4.42
C LEU A 79 -17.98 -2.53 3.47
N ASN A 80 -17.85 -2.27 2.17
CA ASN A 80 -17.80 -3.32 1.16
C ASN A 80 -16.34 -3.69 0.84
N LEU A 81 -15.86 -4.77 1.44
CA LEU A 81 -14.51 -5.30 1.23
C LEU A 81 -14.42 -6.30 0.07
N ASN A 82 -15.50 -6.58 -0.68
CA ASN A 82 -15.55 -7.59 -1.74
C ASN A 82 -14.54 -7.34 -2.87
N ASN A 83 -14.15 -6.09 -3.10
CA ASN A 83 -13.18 -5.71 -4.12
C ASN A 83 -11.76 -5.51 -3.60
N ASN A 84 -11.49 -5.82 -2.32
CA ASN A 84 -10.16 -5.68 -1.77
C ASN A 84 -9.19 -6.69 -2.41
N SER A 85 -8.03 -6.19 -2.84
CA SER A 85 -7.02 -6.98 -3.55
C SER A 85 -6.40 -8.07 -2.68
N ASP A 86 -6.20 -7.81 -1.38
CA ASP A 86 -5.59 -8.76 -0.45
C ASP A 86 -6.51 -9.95 -0.22
N LEU A 87 -7.82 -9.72 -0.08
CA LEU A 87 -8.80 -10.79 0.05
C LEU A 87 -8.91 -11.61 -1.23
N LYS A 88 -8.92 -10.96 -2.42
CA LYS A 88 -8.91 -11.67 -3.70
C LYS A 88 -7.66 -12.53 -3.87
N GLN A 89 -6.49 -12.04 -3.45
CA GLN A 89 -5.26 -12.82 -3.48
C GLN A 89 -5.34 -14.06 -2.59
N LEU A 90 -5.91 -13.94 -1.39
CA LEU A 90 -6.12 -15.07 -0.50
C LEU A 90 -7.12 -16.08 -1.07
N ASP A 91 -8.18 -15.62 -1.73
CA ASP A 91 -9.16 -16.49 -2.40
C ASP A 91 -8.52 -17.25 -3.59
N LEU A 92 -7.67 -16.59 -4.39
CA LEU A 92 -6.90 -17.26 -5.45
C LEU A 92 -5.90 -18.29 -4.89
N ASN A 93 -5.25 -17.98 -3.77
CA ASN A 93 -4.37 -18.94 -3.09
C ASN A 93 -5.14 -20.15 -2.56
N ALA A 94 -6.38 -19.96 -2.09
CA ALA A 94 -7.25 -21.07 -1.68
C ALA A 94 -7.61 -21.96 -2.86
N ASP A 95 -7.90 -21.39 -4.02
CA ASP A 95 -8.16 -22.14 -5.24
C ASP A 95 -6.92 -22.89 -5.76
N LEU A 96 -5.73 -22.28 -5.65
CA LEU A 96 -4.46 -22.95 -5.94
C LEU A 96 -4.27 -24.19 -5.06
N LEU A 97 -4.50 -24.07 -3.75
CA LEU A 97 -4.40 -25.20 -2.83
C LEU A 97 -5.44 -26.30 -3.14
N LYS A 98 -6.68 -25.93 -3.54
CA LYS A 98 -7.68 -26.90 -4.01
C LYS A 98 -7.19 -27.69 -5.24
N LYS A 99 -6.60 -26.99 -6.22
CA LYS A 99 -6.00 -27.62 -7.42
C LYS A 99 -4.80 -28.50 -7.05
N THR A 100 -3.95 -28.04 -6.15
CA THR A 100 -2.84 -28.83 -5.61
C THR A 100 -3.33 -30.10 -4.94
N LEU A 101 -4.38 -30.03 -4.15
CA LEU A 101 -5.01 -31.20 -3.54
C LEU A 101 -5.54 -32.16 -4.59
N ALA A 102 -6.16 -31.67 -5.67
CA ALA A 102 -6.63 -32.51 -6.78
C ALA A 102 -5.47 -33.25 -7.45
N VAL A 103 -4.37 -32.53 -7.74
CA VAL A 103 -3.14 -33.16 -8.30
C VAL A 103 -2.55 -34.19 -7.35
N GLN A 104 -2.51 -33.92 -6.04
CA GLN A 104 -2.02 -34.92 -5.07
C GLN A 104 -2.88 -36.19 -5.02
N ARG A 105 -4.20 -36.07 -5.25
CA ARG A 105 -5.09 -37.19 -5.35
C ARG A 105 -4.82 -38.05 -6.58
N THR A 106 -4.34 -37.48 -7.69
CA THR A 106 -3.98 -38.27 -8.87
C THR A 106 -2.78 -39.18 -8.63
N ASN A 107 -1.95 -38.92 -7.60
CA ASN A 107 -0.86 -39.82 -7.21
C ASN A 107 -1.34 -41.17 -6.63
N PHE A 108 -2.62 -41.33 -6.42
CA PHE A 108 -3.24 -42.63 -6.06
C PHE A 108 -3.81 -43.36 -7.28
N MET A 109 -3.83 -42.72 -8.45
CA MET A 109 -4.36 -43.31 -9.67
C MET A 109 -3.27 -44.02 -10.47
N PRO A 110 -3.62 -45.03 -11.30
CA PRO A 110 -2.67 -45.58 -12.24
C PRO A 110 -2.15 -44.57 -13.22
N THR A 111 -0.85 -44.60 -13.52
CA THR A 111 -0.23 -43.79 -14.54
C THR A 111 0.20 -44.63 -15.73
N LEU A 112 -0.22 -44.24 -16.93
CA LEU A 112 0.19 -44.85 -18.18
C LEU A 112 1.16 -43.88 -18.87
N ALA A 113 2.35 -44.37 -19.20
CA ALA A 113 3.33 -43.60 -19.94
C ALA A 113 3.74 -44.35 -21.21
N ALA A 114 3.80 -43.64 -22.34
CA ALA A 114 4.36 -44.10 -23.57
C ALA A 114 5.71 -43.37 -23.79
N SER A 115 6.72 -44.14 -24.17
CA SER A 115 8.04 -43.58 -24.47
C SER A 115 8.49 -44.02 -25.85
N PHE A 116 9.10 -43.09 -26.60
CA PHE A 116 9.79 -43.37 -27.85
C PHE A 116 11.20 -42.80 -27.71
N ASN A 117 12.18 -43.65 -27.94
CA ASN A 117 13.59 -43.24 -27.96
C ASN A 117 14.19 -43.65 -29.30
N TYR A 118 14.88 -42.69 -29.93
CA TYR A 118 15.64 -42.93 -31.16
C TYR A 118 17.08 -42.50 -30.89
N SER A 119 18.01 -43.44 -31.06
CA SER A 119 19.43 -43.20 -30.81
C SER A 119 20.30 -43.90 -31.86
N TYR A 120 21.48 -43.34 -32.08
CA TYR A 120 22.51 -44.00 -32.83
C TYR A 120 23.49 -44.63 -31.85
N THR A 121 23.77 -45.91 -32.05
CA THR A 121 24.73 -46.67 -31.25
C THR A 121 25.81 -47.24 -32.10
N SER A 122 27.05 -47.12 -31.66
CA SER A 122 28.20 -47.75 -32.28
C SER A 122 28.95 -48.51 -31.19
N LEU A 123 29.21 -49.80 -31.46
CA LEU A 123 30.04 -50.67 -30.61
C LEU A 123 31.25 -51.09 -31.38
N ASN A 124 32.45 -50.86 -30.81
CA ASN A 124 33.72 -51.33 -31.37
C ASN A 124 34.67 -51.70 -30.22
N ASN A 125 35.56 -52.66 -30.46
CA ASN A 125 36.54 -53.12 -29.49
C ASN A 125 37.85 -52.32 -29.48
N ASP A 126 38.00 -51.33 -30.38
CA ASP A 126 39.17 -50.44 -30.46
C ASP A 126 38.77 -48.98 -30.37
N PHE A 127 39.72 -48.10 -29.97
CA PHE A 127 39.49 -46.66 -29.81
C PHE A 127 39.65 -45.85 -31.13
N LYS A 128 39.72 -46.53 -32.29
CA LYS A 128 39.86 -45.84 -33.58
C LYS A 128 38.51 -45.40 -34.11
N MET A 129 38.19 -44.10 -34.01
CA MET A 129 36.91 -43.52 -34.43
C MET A 129 36.56 -43.83 -35.90
N SER A 130 37.53 -44.02 -36.77
CA SER A 130 37.30 -44.37 -38.18
C SER A 130 36.67 -45.77 -38.39
N HIS A 131 36.70 -46.63 -37.39
CA HIS A 131 36.13 -47.99 -37.45
C HIS A 131 34.71 -48.06 -36.84
N TYR A 132 34.17 -46.97 -36.30
CA TYR A 132 32.84 -46.93 -35.69
C TYR A 132 31.74 -46.94 -36.74
N LYS A 133 30.97 -47.97 -36.79
CA LYS A 133 29.73 -48.06 -37.60
C LYS A 133 28.56 -47.69 -36.72
N TRP A 134 27.87 -46.61 -37.09
CA TRP A 134 26.72 -46.11 -36.37
C TRP A 134 25.45 -46.81 -36.89
N PHE A 135 24.74 -47.43 -36.00
CA PHE A 135 23.45 -48.11 -36.30
C PHE A 135 22.32 -47.32 -35.66
N PRO A 136 21.24 -46.99 -36.40
CA PRO A 136 20.04 -46.44 -35.80
C PRO A 136 19.35 -47.50 -34.95
N TYR A 137 18.96 -47.09 -33.76
CA TYR A 137 18.22 -47.94 -32.84
C TYR A 137 16.98 -47.20 -32.34
N SER A 138 15.81 -47.78 -32.49
CA SER A 138 14.55 -47.20 -31.96
C SER A 138 13.90 -48.15 -30.98
N THR A 139 13.43 -47.55 -29.87
CA THR A 139 12.72 -48.28 -28.87
C THR A 139 11.37 -47.60 -28.61
N VAL A 140 10.29 -48.38 -28.64
CA VAL A 140 8.98 -47.95 -28.22
C VAL A 140 8.66 -48.71 -26.92
N GLY A 141 8.29 -47.94 -25.88
CA GLY A 141 7.92 -48.49 -24.59
C GLY A 141 6.54 -48.04 -24.15
N LEU A 142 5.76 -48.93 -23.54
CA LEU A 142 4.53 -48.60 -22.85
C LEU A 142 4.65 -49.11 -21.42
N SER A 143 4.49 -48.21 -20.44
CA SER A 143 4.56 -48.57 -19.02
C SER A 143 3.29 -48.17 -18.28
N LEU A 144 2.74 -49.10 -17.50
CA LEU A 144 1.62 -48.88 -16.58
C LEU A 144 2.14 -49.02 -15.16
N SER A 145 2.03 -47.97 -14.36
CA SER A 145 2.43 -47.94 -12.96
C SER A 145 1.20 -47.78 -12.08
N ILE A 146 0.96 -48.72 -11.18
CA ILE A 146 -0.18 -48.72 -10.24
C ILE A 146 0.38 -48.61 -8.82
N PRO A 147 0.21 -47.46 -8.13
CA PRO A 147 0.66 -47.32 -6.75
C PRO A 147 -0.29 -48.07 -5.81
N LEU A 148 0.15 -49.21 -5.26
CA LEU A 148 -0.67 -50.00 -4.32
C LEU A 148 -0.73 -49.34 -2.93
N PHE A 149 0.42 -48.89 -2.42
CA PHE A 149 0.51 -48.21 -1.13
C PHE A 149 1.71 -47.28 -1.08
N LYS A 150 1.46 -45.99 -0.73
CA LYS A 150 2.50 -44.98 -0.52
C LYS A 150 2.09 -44.07 0.62
N ALA A 151 2.60 -44.30 1.82
CA ALA A 151 2.28 -43.56 3.03
C ALA A 151 2.49 -42.05 2.87
N SER A 152 3.53 -41.62 2.10
CA SER A 152 3.82 -40.23 1.84
C SER A 152 2.69 -39.50 1.09
N ASN A 153 1.89 -40.20 0.27
CA ASN A 153 0.78 -39.57 -0.45
C ASN A 153 -0.35 -39.18 0.52
N PHE A 154 -0.64 -40.01 1.50
CA PHE A 154 -1.64 -39.70 2.55
C PHE A 154 -1.19 -38.49 3.39
N THR A 155 0.08 -38.48 3.77
CA THR A 155 0.65 -37.37 4.54
C THR A 155 0.59 -36.05 3.76
N LYS A 156 0.94 -36.05 2.46
CA LYS A 156 0.86 -34.85 1.58
C LYS A 156 -0.58 -34.33 1.47
N VAL A 157 -1.56 -35.23 1.26
CA VAL A 157 -2.98 -34.85 1.23
C VAL A 157 -3.42 -34.23 2.55
N LYS A 158 -3.03 -34.85 3.69
CA LYS A 158 -3.34 -34.31 5.02
C LYS A 158 -2.71 -32.94 5.24
N GLN A 159 -1.43 -32.80 4.88
CA GLN A 159 -0.70 -31.52 4.98
C GLN A 159 -1.38 -30.40 4.16
N THR A 160 -1.76 -30.67 2.92
CA THR A 160 -2.44 -29.66 2.09
C THR A 160 -3.81 -29.29 2.66
N LYS A 161 -4.55 -30.24 3.23
CA LYS A 161 -5.82 -29.92 3.93
C LYS A 161 -5.59 -28.99 5.12
N ILE A 162 -4.54 -29.23 5.92
CA ILE A 162 -4.17 -28.36 7.05
C ILE A 162 -3.79 -26.96 6.52
N GLN A 163 -3.01 -26.87 5.45
CA GLN A 163 -2.66 -25.58 4.83
C GLN A 163 -3.91 -24.82 4.34
N MET A 164 -4.91 -25.52 3.80
CA MET A 164 -6.19 -24.90 3.43
C MET A 164 -6.94 -24.35 4.65
N GLN A 165 -6.94 -25.06 5.77
CA GLN A 165 -7.54 -24.57 7.03
C GLN A 165 -6.78 -23.33 7.56
N GLN A 166 -5.44 -23.38 7.60
CA GLN A 166 -4.61 -22.25 7.99
C GLN A 166 -4.87 -21.01 7.11
N LEU A 167 -5.02 -21.21 5.79
CA LEU A 167 -5.32 -20.12 4.87
C LEU A 167 -6.72 -19.53 5.12
N ALA A 168 -7.71 -20.36 5.43
CA ALA A 168 -9.06 -19.90 5.76
C ALA A 168 -9.08 -19.05 7.04
N GLU A 169 -8.36 -19.48 8.09
CA GLU A 169 -8.21 -18.70 9.31
C GLU A 169 -7.45 -17.39 9.06
N ASN A 170 -6.37 -17.45 8.27
CA ASN A 170 -5.62 -16.25 7.89
C ASN A 170 -6.51 -15.26 7.12
N ARG A 171 -7.31 -15.73 6.16
CA ARG A 171 -8.27 -14.90 5.44
C ARG A 171 -9.26 -14.20 6.38
N THR A 172 -9.78 -14.94 7.35
CA THR A 172 -10.69 -14.37 8.36
C THR A 172 -9.98 -13.30 9.21
N ASN A 173 -8.73 -13.54 9.60
CA ASN A 173 -7.93 -12.58 10.35
C ASN A 173 -7.66 -11.31 9.53
N VAL A 174 -7.22 -11.45 8.28
CA VAL A 174 -6.99 -10.31 7.37
C VAL A 174 -8.27 -9.52 7.15
N GLN A 175 -9.41 -10.19 6.97
CA GLN A 175 -10.70 -9.51 6.84
C GLN A 175 -11.05 -8.69 8.08
N ARG A 176 -10.82 -9.22 9.30
CA ARG A 176 -11.02 -8.48 10.56
C ARG A 176 -10.07 -7.28 10.66
N GLN A 177 -8.80 -7.44 10.30
CA GLN A 177 -7.83 -6.35 10.30
C GLN A 177 -8.21 -5.24 9.31
N LEU A 178 -8.63 -5.59 8.10
CA LEU A 178 -9.11 -4.63 7.10
C LEU A 178 -10.36 -3.89 7.57
N THR A 179 -11.29 -4.58 8.22
CA THR A 179 -12.48 -3.96 8.81
C THR A 179 -12.11 -2.96 9.90
N MET A 180 -11.22 -3.35 10.82
CA MET A 180 -10.71 -2.47 11.87
C MET A 180 -10.01 -1.23 11.29
N GLN A 181 -9.16 -1.42 10.30
CA GLN A 181 -8.44 -0.35 9.63
C GLN A 181 -9.38 0.62 8.90
N ALA A 182 -10.36 0.09 8.18
CA ALA A 182 -11.36 0.90 7.49
C ALA A 182 -12.23 1.70 8.48
N THR A 183 -12.64 1.10 9.60
CA THR A 183 -13.36 1.81 10.68
C THR A 183 -12.50 2.94 11.24
N SER A 184 -11.22 2.67 11.54
CA SER A 184 -10.30 3.70 12.03
C SER A 184 -10.13 4.86 11.04
N TYR A 185 -10.09 4.58 9.73
CA TYR A 185 -10.04 5.65 8.72
C TYR A 185 -11.32 6.49 8.70
N LEU A 186 -12.49 5.87 8.84
CA LEU A 186 -13.75 6.59 8.92
C LEU A 186 -13.83 7.49 10.18
N ASP A 187 -13.39 6.98 11.32
CA ASP A 187 -13.34 7.75 12.57
C ASP A 187 -12.37 8.93 12.47
N ASN A 188 -11.19 8.72 11.88
CA ASN A 188 -10.23 9.78 11.64
C ASN A 188 -10.76 10.83 10.65
N MET A 189 -11.51 10.42 9.64
CA MET A 189 -12.15 11.33 8.69
C MET A 189 -13.22 12.18 9.41
N ALA A 190 -14.02 11.59 10.28
CA ALA A 190 -15.00 12.30 11.09
C ALA A 190 -14.33 13.35 12.00
N ALA A 191 -13.30 12.93 12.75
CA ALA A 191 -12.52 13.82 13.61
C ALA A 191 -11.85 14.97 12.82
N SER A 192 -11.29 14.66 11.65
CA SER A 192 -10.70 15.69 10.78
C SER A 192 -11.72 16.69 10.26
N THR A 193 -12.94 16.24 9.97
CA THR A 193 -14.03 17.11 9.53
C THR A 193 -14.43 18.08 10.64
N GLU A 194 -14.58 17.60 11.86
CA GLU A 194 -14.87 18.44 13.03
C GLU A 194 -13.75 19.44 13.31
N GLN A 195 -12.49 19.00 13.14
CA GLN A 195 -11.31 19.88 13.25
C GLN A 195 -11.34 21.02 12.23
N VAL A 196 -11.77 20.77 11.00
CA VAL A 196 -11.91 21.82 9.96
C VAL A 196 -12.95 22.85 10.37
N VAL A 197 -14.10 22.42 10.88
CA VAL A 197 -15.15 23.34 11.36
C VAL A 197 -14.63 24.21 12.52
N SER A 198 -14.03 23.59 13.52
CA SER A 198 -13.44 24.29 14.68
C SER A 198 -12.35 25.28 14.27
N ASN A 199 -11.46 24.89 13.34
CA ASN A 199 -10.42 25.77 12.85
C ASN A 199 -10.96 26.96 12.07
N LYS A 200 -12.07 26.81 11.33
CA LYS A 200 -12.72 27.96 10.64
C LYS A 200 -13.21 28.99 11.63
N GLU A 201 -13.86 28.56 12.70
CA GLU A 201 -14.30 29.46 13.79
C GLU A 201 -13.11 30.14 14.47
N GLY A 202 -12.04 29.35 14.72
CA GLY A 202 -10.79 29.86 15.28
C GLY A 202 -10.14 30.93 14.42
N ILE A 203 -10.14 30.80 13.09
CA ILE A 203 -9.63 31.79 12.16
C ILE A 203 -10.40 33.11 12.29
N VAL A 204 -11.73 33.05 12.31
CA VAL A 204 -12.57 34.25 12.45
C VAL A 204 -12.27 34.99 13.77
N GLN A 205 -12.12 34.24 14.86
CA GLN A 205 -11.76 34.82 16.17
C GLN A 205 -10.36 35.41 16.18
N ALA A 206 -9.39 34.70 15.59
CA ALA A 206 -8.01 35.18 15.48
C ALA A 206 -7.89 36.46 14.62
N GLU A 207 -8.63 36.56 13.53
CA GLU A 207 -8.71 37.76 12.71
C GLU A 207 -9.27 38.96 13.49
N LYS A 208 -10.35 38.78 14.23
CA LYS A 208 -10.90 39.80 15.11
C LYS A 208 -9.88 40.20 16.19
N GLY A 209 -9.24 39.23 16.83
CA GLY A 209 -8.19 39.47 17.83
C GLY A 209 -7.02 40.29 17.25
N ARG A 210 -6.56 39.93 16.04
CA ARG A 210 -5.52 40.64 15.31
C ARG A 210 -5.91 42.11 15.05
N LEU A 211 -7.13 42.34 14.57
CA LEU A 211 -7.60 43.71 14.31
C LEU A 211 -7.66 44.57 15.59
N ILE A 212 -8.13 44.00 16.70
CA ILE A 212 -8.16 44.65 17.99
C ILE A 212 -6.75 44.99 18.48
N ALA A 213 -5.84 44.02 18.43
CA ALA A 213 -4.44 44.19 18.83
C ALA A 213 -3.74 45.27 17.96
N GLN A 214 -3.98 45.24 16.65
CA GLN A 214 -3.43 46.24 15.73
C GLN A 214 -3.90 47.65 16.09
N LYS A 215 -5.22 47.85 16.31
CA LYS A 215 -5.78 49.16 16.71
C LYS A 215 -5.24 49.64 18.05
N ARG A 216 -5.14 48.76 19.05
CA ARG A 216 -4.56 49.09 20.37
C ARG A 216 -3.10 49.52 20.24
N TYR A 217 -2.32 48.85 19.37
CA TYR A 217 -0.92 49.21 19.10
C TYR A 217 -0.81 50.54 18.35
N GLU A 218 -1.72 50.86 17.42
CA GLU A 218 -1.77 52.13 16.68
C GLU A 218 -2.01 53.33 17.61
N VAL A 219 -2.86 53.16 18.63
CA VAL A 219 -3.17 54.21 19.61
C VAL A 219 -2.25 54.21 20.85
N GLY A 220 -1.18 53.43 20.83
CA GLY A 220 -0.21 53.35 21.92
C GLY A 220 -0.68 52.67 23.21
N LYS A 221 -1.81 51.98 23.18
CA LYS A 221 -2.42 51.31 24.36
C LYS A 221 -2.18 49.79 24.38
N GLY A 222 -1.30 49.25 23.52
CA GLY A 222 -0.98 47.84 23.44
C GLY A 222 0.50 47.59 23.26
N THR A 223 0.99 46.49 23.86
CA THR A 223 2.30 45.90 23.56
C THR A 223 2.14 44.84 22.51
N ILE A 224 3.18 44.54 21.76
CA ILE A 224 3.24 43.47 20.76
C ILE A 224 3.27 42.10 21.44
#